data_d6ade5e7ceb424bd788f1052881ba699
#
_entry.id   d6ade5e7ceb424bd788f1052881ba699
#
_cell.length_a   1.000
_cell.length_b   1.000
_cell.length_c   1.000
_cell.angle_alpha   90.00
_cell.angle_beta   90.00
_cell.angle_gamma   90.00
#
_symmetry.space_group_name_H-M   'P 1'
#
loop_
_entity.id
_entity.type
_entity.pdbx_description
1 polymer ?
#
loop_
_entity_poly.entity_id
_entity_poly.type
_entity_poly.pdbx_seq_one_letter_code
_entity_poly.pdbx_strand_id
1 'polypeptide(L)' 'MVILTVLDFEDGLVYQYHIETDNEMMQSEDFEKIMLDQGHRIDDCEWMSHSDGRINMIKIEL' A
#
# COMPACT_ATOMS: atom_id res chain seq x y z
N MET A 1 8.42 4.02 -11.03
CA MET A 1 8.27 3.52 -9.65
C MET A 1 6.80 3.61 -9.25
N VAL A 2 6.34 2.60 -8.56
CA VAL A 2 4.96 2.56 -8.04
C VAL A 2 5.04 2.51 -6.52
N ILE A 3 4.19 3.27 -5.85
CA ILE A 3 4.07 3.25 -4.41
C ILE A 3 2.78 2.54 -4.02
N LEU A 4 2.92 1.47 -3.28
CA LEU A 4 1.79 0.71 -2.74
C LEU A 4 1.64 1.09 -1.26
N THR A 5 0.50 1.69 -0.92
CA THR A 5 0.18 2.05 0.45
C THR A 5 -0.83 1.08 1.01
N VAL A 6 -0.49 0.44 2.11
CA VAL A 6 -1.30 -0.59 2.75
C VAL A 6 -1.72 -0.12 4.13
N LEU A 7 -3.02 -0.14 4.37
CA LEU A 7 -3.60 0.08 5.70
C LEU A 7 -3.84 -1.30 6.29
N ASP A 8 -2.99 -1.70 7.23
CA ASP A 8 -3.08 -3.01 7.86
C ASP A 8 -3.84 -2.87 9.19
N PHE A 9 -5.08 -3.31 9.20
CA PHE A 9 -5.95 -3.17 10.36
C PHE A 9 -5.60 -4.12 11.49
N GLU A 10 -4.96 -5.22 11.19
CA GLU A 10 -4.51 -6.17 12.21
C GLU A 10 -3.35 -5.57 13.02
N ASP A 11 -2.41 -4.95 12.34
CA ASP A 11 -1.24 -4.32 12.98
C ASP A 11 -1.54 -2.88 13.46
N GLY A 12 -2.55 -2.24 12.88
CA GLY A 12 -2.83 -0.84 13.13
C GLY A 12 -1.78 0.10 12.55
N LEU A 13 -1.16 -0.30 11.45
CA LEU A 13 -0.06 0.42 10.83
C LEU A 13 -0.32 0.70 9.36
N VAL A 14 0.33 1.74 8.87
CA VAL A 14 0.36 2.09 7.45
C VAL A 14 1.73 1.71 6.91
N TYR A 15 1.74 0.91 5.86
CA TYR A 15 2.96 0.51 5.17
C TYR A 15 3.01 1.14 3.78
N GLN A 16 4.17 1.64 3.40
CA GLN A 16 4.38 2.10 2.03
C GLN A 16 5.53 1.31 1.41
N TYR A 17 5.24 0.64 0.32
CA TYR A 17 6.22 -0.13 -0.43
C TYR A 17 6.56 0.61 -1.71
N HIS A 18 7.84 0.88 -1.91
CA HIS A 18 8.35 1.49 -3.13
C HIS A 18 8.75 0.37 -4.08
N ILE A 19 7.97 0.21 -5.13
CA ILE A 19 8.16 -0.87 -6.09
C ILE A 19 8.89 -0.31 -7.30
N GLU A 20 10.13 -0.75 -7.49
CA GLU A 20 10.90 -0.40 -8.67
C GLU A 20 10.56 -1.39 -9.77
N THR A 21 9.88 -0.90 -10.79
CA THR A 21 9.45 -1.73 -11.89
C THR A 21 9.30 -0.89 -13.15
N ASP A 22 9.59 -1.48 -14.29
CA ASP A 22 9.32 -0.91 -15.60
C ASP A 22 7.90 -1.28 -16.06
N ASN A 23 7.19 -2.11 -15.29
CA ASN A 23 5.85 -2.54 -15.62
C ASN A 23 4.83 -1.50 -15.15
N GLU A 24 4.40 -0.64 -16.08
CA GLU A 24 3.37 0.37 -15.79
C GLU A 24 1.96 -0.21 -15.80
N MET A 25 1.81 -1.48 -16.14
CA MET A 25 0.53 -2.15 -16.30
C MET A 25 0.25 -3.15 -15.17
N MET A 26 0.77 -2.89 -13.96
CA MET A 26 0.52 -3.76 -12.82
C MET A 26 -0.96 -3.85 -12.51
N GLN A 27 -1.41 -5.05 -12.25
CA GLN A 27 -2.81 -5.34 -11.92
C GLN A 27 -2.99 -5.53 -10.41
N SER A 28 -4.24 -5.53 -9.96
CA SER A 28 -4.56 -5.76 -8.54
C SER A 28 -3.93 -7.04 -8.00
N GLU A 29 -3.91 -8.09 -8.82
CA GLU A 29 -3.32 -9.39 -8.44
C GLU A 29 -1.84 -9.28 -8.13
N ASP A 30 -1.11 -8.42 -8.86
CA ASP A 30 0.31 -8.21 -8.62
C ASP A 30 0.53 -7.55 -7.24
N PHE A 31 -0.29 -6.57 -6.91
CA PHE A 31 -0.21 -5.89 -5.62
C PHE A 31 -0.58 -6.80 -4.47
N GLU A 32 -1.64 -7.60 -4.64
CA GLU A 32 -2.05 -8.56 -3.62
C GLU A 32 -0.97 -9.59 -3.35
N LYS A 33 -0.27 -10.03 -4.39
CA LYS A 33 0.84 -10.97 -4.23
C LYS A 33 1.97 -10.33 -3.41
N ILE A 34 2.30 -9.07 -3.68
CA ILE A 34 3.32 -8.35 -2.91
C ILE A 34 2.89 -8.28 -1.44
N MET A 35 1.63 -7.94 -1.19
CA MET A 35 1.10 -7.85 0.17
C MET A 35 1.20 -9.19 0.91
N LEU A 36 0.83 -10.28 0.25
CA LEU A 36 0.93 -11.61 0.83
C LEU A 36 2.38 -12.01 1.10
N ASP A 37 3.29 -11.71 0.16
CA ASP A 37 4.71 -11.98 0.32
C ASP A 37 5.31 -11.21 1.50
N GLN A 38 4.75 -10.04 1.81
CA GLN A 38 5.17 -9.22 2.94
C GLN A 38 4.48 -9.59 4.25
N GLY A 39 3.61 -10.58 4.24
CA GLY A 39 2.97 -11.09 5.43
C GLY A 39 1.65 -10.44 5.79
N HIS A 40 1.07 -9.65 4.90
CA HIS A 40 -0.25 -9.07 5.13
C HIS A 40 -1.37 -10.05 4.87
N ARG A 41 -2.44 -9.91 5.61
CA ARG A 41 -3.68 -10.65 5.35
C ARG A 41 -4.61 -9.74 4.55
N ILE A 42 -4.90 -10.11 3.33
CA ILE A 42 -5.67 -9.28 2.40
C ILE A 42 -7.02 -8.85 2.99
N ASP A 43 -7.68 -9.77 3.70
CA ASP A 43 -8.99 -9.50 4.30
C ASP A 43 -8.95 -8.45 5.41
N ASP A 44 -7.79 -8.22 6.00
CA ASP A 44 -7.60 -7.25 7.07
C ASP A 44 -6.91 -5.97 6.61
N CYS A 45 -6.83 -5.76 5.31
CA CYS A 45 -6.13 -4.62 4.75
C CYS A 45 -6.98 -3.87 3.74
N GLU A 46 -6.71 -2.57 3.65
CA GLU A 46 -7.08 -1.75 2.50
C GLU A 46 -5.79 -1.25 1.87
N TRP A 47 -5.81 -0.98 0.59
CA TRP A 47 -4.62 -0.54 -0.09
C TRP A 47 -4.93 0.30 -1.32
N MET A 48 -3.95 1.09 -1.71
CA MET A 48 -4.00 1.80 -2.98
C MET A 48 -2.61 1.88 -3.58
N SER A 49 -2.54 2.03 -4.88
CA SER A 49 -1.27 2.25 -5.57
C SER A 49 -1.27 3.61 -6.26
N HIS A 50 -0.12 4.23 -6.31
CA HIS A 50 0.04 5.53 -6.94
C HIS A 50 1.50 5.72 -7.38
N SER A 51 1.71 6.57 -8.37
CA SER A 51 3.08 6.90 -8.80
C SER A 51 3.78 7.84 -7.81
N ASP A 52 3.01 8.55 -6.99
CA ASP A 52 3.52 9.52 -6.02
C ASP A 52 2.68 9.44 -4.74
N GLY A 53 2.84 8.33 -4.03
CA GLY A 53 2.08 8.07 -2.81
C GLY A 53 2.64 8.83 -1.62
N ARG A 54 2.00 9.91 -1.24
CA ARG A 54 2.40 10.72 -0.10
C ARG A 54 1.40 10.61 1.03
N ILE A 55 1.91 10.81 2.25
CA ILE A 55 1.07 10.91 3.43
C ILE A 55 0.92 12.38 3.77
N ASN A 56 -0.31 12.85 3.79
CA ASN A 56 -0.61 14.22 4.20
C ASN A 56 -1.18 14.17 5.61
N MET A 57 -0.37 14.57 6.58
CA MET A 57 -0.76 14.54 7.98
C MET A 57 -1.31 15.91 8.37
N ILE A 58 -2.57 15.91 8.75
CA ILE A 58 -3.30 17.14 9.09
C ILE A 58 -3.74 17.05 10.54
N LYS A 59 -3.38 18.06 11.33
CA LYS A 59 -3.82 18.15 12.71
C LYS A 59 -5.19 18.82 12.78
N ILE A 60 -6.13 18.17 13.45
CA ILE A 60 -7.47 18.71 13.66
C ILE A 60 -7.69 18.84 15.16
N GLU A 61 -8.10 20.03 15.59
CA GLU A 61 -8.44 20.29 16.98
C GLU A 61 -9.97 20.39 17.11
N LEU A 62 -10.53 19.59 17.99
CA LEU A 62 -11.97 19.56 18.26
C LEU A 62 -12.32 20.35 19.52
#